data_d9e64d6f53a174f5321dafa43968060d
#
_entry.id   d9e64d6f53a174f5321dafa43968060d
#
_cell.length_a   1.000
_cell.length_b   1.000
_cell.length_c   1.000
_cell.angle_alpha   90.00
_cell.angle_beta   90.00
_cell.angle_gamma   90.00
#
_symmetry.space_group_name_H-M   'P 1'
#
loop_
_entity.id
_entity.type
_entity.pdbx_description
1 polymer ?
#
loop_
_entity_poly.entity_id
_entity_poly.type
_entity_poly.pdbx_seq_one_letter_code
_entity_poly.pdbx_strand_id
1 'polypeptide(L)'
;MPVPPSVKNLYQVFSSWLFDQAFPLWGSIGCDGTEKHPSCWGAHEQLTLDGKPDLTGYKRMRVQARQLYAFTQASFMGWSKGNAIAESIYHFMQNGQQGEGWWARRLTREGKILDPTADLYDLAFIIFSFAWYGRLTGDPKPIHQARQTIRWIQQYMAFPKGGFKNTLPLEKGYRQQNPHMHLLEAALALYETTGSEQDLIFVQQLIALFKNYFFDLQRGNLGEYFTENWQSPPGKAGDEIEPGHQYEWIWLLAEYNRLVGGHAMSEAIRMYEFNRRFAVDKITGLVFNKIKRDGSFMGKSVRLWVQTEAIRATSLMDDEKSYNHLAQIIHNLLYRFFALCPSGTWRDQFNDRLQFCDNKIPTSSFYHIVSGFVQLGRVMGYPRYPQVSPQFTESNLSKI
;
A
#
# COMPACT_ATOMS: atom_id res chain seq x y z
N MET A 1 -15.52 20.16 -8.45
CA MET A 1 -16.93 20.20 -7.95
C MET A 1 -16.94 19.90 -6.45
N PRO A 2 -17.91 20.38 -5.64
CA PRO A 2 -18.00 19.97 -4.23
C PRO A 2 -18.34 18.48 -4.13
N VAL A 3 -17.74 17.78 -3.16
CA VAL A 3 -18.02 16.37 -2.92
C VAL A 3 -19.51 16.17 -2.61
N PRO A 4 -20.23 15.26 -3.31
CA PRO A 4 -21.66 15.07 -3.13
C PRO A 4 -22.04 14.61 -1.70
N PRO A 5 -23.24 14.96 -1.19
CA PRO A 5 -23.73 14.50 0.10
C PRO A 5 -23.75 12.97 0.26
N SER A 6 -24.05 12.24 -0.81
CA SER A 6 -24.05 10.77 -0.80
C SER A 6 -22.68 10.19 -0.44
N VAL A 7 -21.60 10.72 -1.01
CA VAL A 7 -20.23 10.30 -0.70
C VAL A 7 -19.87 10.67 0.74
N LYS A 8 -20.26 11.87 1.21
CA LYS A 8 -20.02 12.31 2.59
C LYS A 8 -20.71 11.40 3.61
N ASN A 9 -21.96 11.02 3.38
CA ASN A 9 -22.70 10.11 4.26
C ASN A 9 -22.04 8.73 4.33
N LEU A 10 -21.62 8.17 3.18
CA LEU A 10 -20.90 6.89 3.14
C LEU A 10 -19.55 6.99 3.85
N TYR A 11 -18.84 8.11 3.74
CA TYR A 11 -17.61 8.35 4.49
C TYR A 11 -17.84 8.33 6.01
N GLN A 12 -18.94 8.90 6.50
CA GLN A 12 -19.27 8.85 7.94
C GLN A 12 -19.51 7.42 8.42
N VAL A 13 -20.24 6.60 7.65
CA VAL A 13 -20.43 5.17 7.96
C VAL A 13 -19.08 4.44 7.96
N PHE A 14 -18.21 4.72 6.99
CA PHE A 14 -16.87 4.13 6.93
C PHE A 14 -16.02 4.56 8.14
N SER A 15 -16.10 5.84 8.53
CA SER A 15 -15.42 6.38 9.71
C SER A 15 -15.84 5.64 10.99
N SER A 16 -17.17 5.52 11.24
CA SER A 16 -17.67 4.78 12.40
C SER A 16 -17.19 3.34 12.42
N TRP A 17 -17.24 2.64 11.27
CA TRP A 17 -16.73 1.27 11.20
C TRP A 17 -15.22 1.20 11.51
N LEU A 18 -14.43 2.12 10.97
CA LEU A 18 -12.98 2.12 11.15
C LEU A 18 -12.58 2.44 12.60
N PHE A 19 -13.16 3.50 13.20
CA PHE A 19 -12.79 3.97 14.53
C PHE A 19 -13.40 3.15 15.66
N ASP A 20 -14.65 2.69 15.52
CA ASP A 20 -15.38 2.03 16.58
C ASP A 20 -15.21 0.52 16.56
N GLN A 21 -14.78 -0.05 15.41
CA GLN A 21 -14.70 -1.49 15.23
C GLN A 21 -13.30 -1.96 14.77
N ALA A 22 -12.80 -1.48 13.63
CA ALA A 22 -11.58 -2.03 13.03
C ALA A 22 -10.32 -1.66 13.84
N PHE A 23 -10.08 -0.38 14.15
CA PHE A 23 -8.92 0.00 14.95
C PHE A 23 -8.90 -0.69 16.32
N PRO A 24 -10.00 -0.78 17.09
CA PRO A 24 -10.02 -1.55 18.35
C PRO A 24 -9.67 -3.03 18.17
N LEU A 25 -10.23 -3.70 17.17
CA LEU A 25 -9.96 -5.11 16.92
C LEU A 25 -8.50 -5.34 16.51
N TRP A 26 -8.04 -4.63 15.47
CA TRP A 26 -6.69 -4.83 14.92
C TRP A 26 -5.59 -4.30 15.83
N GLY A 27 -5.88 -3.33 16.69
CA GLY A 27 -4.99 -2.81 17.71
C GLY A 27 -4.95 -3.63 19.01
N SER A 28 -5.75 -4.67 19.13
CA SER A 28 -5.75 -5.60 20.27
C SER A 28 -5.61 -7.05 19.81
N ILE A 29 -6.67 -7.69 19.40
CA ILE A 29 -6.68 -9.09 18.93
C ILE A 29 -5.79 -9.28 17.69
N GLY A 30 -5.70 -8.27 16.82
CA GLY A 30 -4.83 -8.29 15.64
C GLY A 30 -3.34 -8.19 15.93
N CYS A 31 -2.96 -7.84 17.17
CA CYS A 31 -1.58 -7.79 17.64
C CYS A 31 -1.23 -9.01 18.49
N ASP A 32 -0.01 -9.51 18.32
CA ASP A 32 0.51 -10.67 19.05
C ASP A 32 1.40 -10.19 20.18
N GLY A 33 0.84 -9.99 21.34
CA GLY A 33 1.61 -9.58 22.50
C GLY A 33 0.78 -9.57 23.75
N THR A 34 1.43 -9.84 24.86
CA THR A 34 0.87 -9.69 26.20
C THR A 34 1.79 -8.81 27.01
N GLU A 35 1.29 -8.16 28.04
CA GLU A 35 2.11 -7.42 29.01
C GLU A 35 3.29 -8.24 29.57
N LYS A 36 3.15 -9.57 29.57
CA LYS A 36 4.18 -10.50 30.03
C LYS A 36 5.28 -10.79 28.98
N HIS A 37 5.03 -10.53 27.69
CA HIS A 37 5.95 -10.78 26.59
C HIS A 37 5.96 -9.62 25.59
N PRO A 38 6.42 -8.44 26.00
CA PRO A 38 6.43 -7.26 25.13
C PRO A 38 7.35 -7.40 23.90
N SER A 39 8.32 -8.30 23.93
CA SER A 39 9.21 -8.61 22.80
C SER A 39 8.50 -9.28 21.61
N CYS A 40 7.28 -9.78 21.80
CA CYS A 40 6.48 -10.43 20.74
C CYS A 40 5.47 -9.51 20.06
N TRP A 41 5.48 -8.24 20.35
CA TRP A 41 4.48 -7.27 19.90
C TRP A 41 4.60 -6.91 18.41
N GLY A 42 4.28 -7.84 17.56
CA GLY A 42 4.02 -7.58 16.14
C GLY A 42 2.59 -7.94 15.80
N ALA A 43 2.13 -7.57 14.62
CA ALA A 43 0.81 -7.97 14.13
C ALA A 43 0.78 -9.45 13.77
N HIS A 44 -0.37 -10.10 13.97
CA HIS A 44 -0.65 -11.42 13.39
C HIS A 44 -0.68 -11.34 11.85
N GLU A 45 -0.33 -12.44 11.16
CA GLU A 45 -0.43 -12.53 9.71
C GLU A 45 -1.87 -12.42 9.21
N GLN A 46 -2.81 -12.93 10.00
CA GLN A 46 -4.22 -13.01 9.65
C GLN A 46 -5.06 -13.33 10.88
N LEU A 47 -6.35 -13.07 10.77
CA LEU A 47 -7.36 -13.58 11.69
C LEU A 47 -8.15 -14.70 11.02
N THR A 48 -8.74 -15.56 11.84
CA THR A 48 -9.77 -16.51 11.39
C THR A 48 -11.06 -15.77 11.03
N LEU A 49 -11.98 -16.40 10.30
CA LEU A 49 -13.23 -15.76 9.88
C LEU A 49 -14.15 -15.34 11.03
N ASP A 50 -13.98 -15.94 12.22
CA ASP A 50 -14.65 -15.53 13.45
C ASP A 50 -13.91 -14.45 14.25
N GLY A 51 -12.86 -13.86 13.66
CA GLY A 51 -12.13 -12.72 14.22
C GLY A 51 -11.12 -13.08 15.32
N LYS A 52 -10.70 -14.35 15.45
CA LYS A 52 -9.67 -14.78 16.39
C LYS A 52 -8.27 -14.76 15.76
N PRO A 53 -7.19 -14.65 16.56
CA PRO A 53 -5.84 -14.74 16.06
C PRO A 53 -5.58 -16.07 15.37
N ASP A 54 -5.03 -16.04 14.14
CA ASP A 54 -4.42 -17.22 13.55
C ASP A 54 -2.96 -17.31 14.01
N LEU A 55 -2.68 -18.29 14.84
CA LEU A 55 -1.36 -18.50 15.44
C LEU A 55 -0.40 -19.22 14.47
N THR A 56 -0.44 -18.93 13.19
CA THR A 56 0.56 -19.42 12.23
C THR A 56 1.96 -19.03 12.65
N GLY A 57 2.92 -19.89 12.39
CA GLY A 57 4.24 -19.83 13.00
C GLY A 57 5.20 -18.74 12.47
N TYR A 58 4.75 -17.76 11.68
CA TYR A 58 5.60 -16.70 11.11
C TYR A 58 4.92 -15.35 11.00
N LYS A 59 5.74 -14.30 10.85
CA LYS A 59 5.33 -12.92 10.55
C LYS A 59 6.15 -12.40 9.37
N ARG A 60 5.48 -11.95 8.30
CA ARG A 60 6.14 -11.29 7.16
C ARG A 60 6.46 -9.84 7.50
N MET A 61 7.64 -9.38 7.13
CA MET A 61 8.06 -8.01 7.42
C MET A 61 7.13 -6.98 6.74
N ARG A 62 6.67 -7.22 5.52
CA ARG A 62 5.70 -6.34 4.83
C ARG A 62 4.37 -6.18 5.59
N VAL A 63 3.92 -7.22 6.32
CA VAL A 63 2.69 -7.14 7.11
C VAL A 63 2.91 -6.25 8.32
N GLN A 64 4.06 -6.37 8.98
CA GLN A 64 4.43 -5.50 10.09
C GLN A 64 4.53 -4.04 9.64
N ALA A 65 5.21 -3.77 8.53
CA ALA A 65 5.36 -2.43 7.97
C ALA A 65 4.00 -1.81 7.60
N ARG A 66 3.10 -2.58 6.97
CA ARG A 66 1.74 -2.13 6.66
C ARG A 66 0.92 -1.80 7.91
N GLN A 67 1.06 -2.59 8.97
CA GLN A 67 0.39 -2.31 10.24
C GLN A 67 1.01 -1.10 10.95
N LEU A 68 2.33 -0.95 10.92
CA LEU A 68 3.00 0.26 11.41
C LEU A 68 2.43 1.51 10.73
N TYR A 69 2.30 1.51 9.40
CA TYR A 69 1.65 2.60 8.68
C TYR A 69 0.20 2.80 9.11
N ALA A 70 -0.61 1.73 9.17
CA ALA A 70 -2.03 1.83 9.50
C ALA A 70 -2.26 2.48 10.89
N PHE A 71 -1.48 2.09 11.90
CA PHE A 71 -1.59 2.68 13.24
C PHE A 71 -0.93 4.07 13.35
N THR A 72 0.08 4.36 12.55
CA THR A 72 0.59 5.73 12.38
C THR A 72 -0.51 6.64 11.83
N GLN A 73 -1.26 6.21 10.81
CA GLN A 73 -2.39 6.96 10.28
C GLN A 73 -3.53 7.10 11.31
N ALA A 74 -3.84 6.02 12.05
CA ALA A 74 -4.82 6.07 13.14
C ALA A 74 -4.48 7.14 14.17
N SER A 75 -3.20 7.26 14.54
CA SER A 75 -2.70 8.31 15.44
C SER A 75 -2.88 9.72 14.85
N PHE A 76 -2.50 9.94 13.59
CA PHE A 76 -2.72 11.22 12.90
C PHE A 76 -4.20 11.62 12.83
N MET A 77 -5.08 10.64 12.69
CA MET A 77 -6.54 10.84 12.70
C MET A 77 -7.15 10.99 14.10
N GLY A 78 -6.34 10.95 15.17
CA GLY A 78 -6.78 11.18 16.55
C GLY A 78 -7.23 9.91 17.29
N TRP A 79 -7.00 8.71 16.79
CA TRP A 79 -7.27 7.49 17.54
C TRP A 79 -6.20 7.29 18.63
N SER A 80 -6.59 7.41 19.90
CA SER A 80 -5.68 7.61 21.05
C SER A 80 -4.66 6.48 21.27
N LYS A 81 -4.95 5.25 20.84
CA LYS A 81 -4.02 4.10 20.99
C LYS A 81 -3.07 3.92 19.81
N GLY A 82 -3.25 4.69 18.72
CA GLY A 82 -2.51 4.52 17.47
C GLY A 82 -1.00 4.59 17.66
N ASN A 83 -0.51 5.61 18.39
CA ASN A 83 0.92 5.80 18.60
C ASN A 83 1.58 4.63 19.38
N ALA A 84 0.98 4.18 20.49
CA ALA A 84 1.54 3.09 21.29
C ALA A 84 1.63 1.77 20.53
N ILE A 85 0.63 1.48 19.67
CA ILE A 85 0.64 0.28 18.85
C ILE A 85 1.67 0.41 17.73
N ALA A 86 1.76 1.55 17.07
CA ALA A 86 2.78 1.83 16.06
C ALA A 86 4.19 1.67 16.64
N GLU A 87 4.44 2.21 17.82
CA GLU A 87 5.71 2.06 18.54
C GLU A 87 6.06 0.59 18.80
N SER A 88 5.11 -0.19 19.31
CA SER A 88 5.30 -1.61 19.59
C SER A 88 5.65 -2.40 18.33
N ILE A 89 4.95 -2.12 17.21
CA ILE A 89 5.24 -2.77 15.92
C ILE A 89 6.60 -2.34 15.38
N TYR A 90 6.95 -1.06 15.47
CA TYR A 90 8.27 -0.55 15.06
C TYR A 90 9.40 -1.25 15.83
N HIS A 91 9.26 -1.41 17.15
CA HIS A 91 10.23 -2.14 17.96
C HIS A 91 10.32 -3.62 17.59
N PHE A 92 9.18 -4.27 17.33
CA PHE A 92 9.20 -5.66 16.86
C PHE A 92 9.93 -5.79 15.50
N MET A 93 9.74 -4.86 14.59
CA MET A 93 10.39 -4.88 13.28
C MET A 93 11.93 -4.82 13.38
N GLN A 94 12.50 -4.22 14.43
CA GLN A 94 13.96 -4.15 14.61
C GLN A 94 14.60 -5.55 14.71
N ASN A 95 13.87 -6.57 15.15
CA ASN A 95 14.34 -7.96 15.16
C ASN A 95 14.65 -8.51 13.75
N GLY A 96 14.10 -7.91 12.71
CA GLY A 96 14.33 -8.32 11.32
C GLY A 96 15.56 -7.67 10.67
N GLN A 97 16.20 -6.71 11.33
CA GLN A 97 17.38 -6.06 10.80
C GLN A 97 18.59 -7.00 10.86
N GLN A 98 19.21 -7.28 9.72
CA GLN A 98 20.34 -8.19 9.60
C GLN A 98 21.69 -7.45 9.44
N GLY A 99 21.62 -6.17 9.13
CA GLY A 99 22.76 -5.29 8.90
C GLY A 99 22.28 -3.90 8.52
N GLU A 100 23.18 -3.03 8.15
CA GLU A 100 22.83 -1.68 7.77
C GLU A 100 22.00 -1.66 6.47
N GLY A 101 20.71 -1.36 6.58
CA GLY A 101 19.77 -1.32 5.47
C GLY A 101 19.26 -2.67 4.96
N TRP A 102 19.70 -3.77 5.55
CA TRP A 102 19.26 -5.11 5.16
C TRP A 102 18.26 -5.69 6.17
N TRP A 103 17.12 -6.18 5.66
CA TRP A 103 16.01 -6.69 6.45
C TRP A 103 15.58 -8.07 5.97
N ALA A 104 15.26 -8.96 6.92
CA ALA A 104 14.72 -10.28 6.65
C ALA A 104 13.27 -10.22 6.12
N ARG A 105 12.90 -11.18 5.26
CA ARG A 105 11.54 -11.31 4.72
C ARG A 105 10.54 -11.82 5.75
N ARG A 106 10.97 -12.77 6.62
CA ARG A 106 10.08 -13.40 7.61
C ARG A 106 10.78 -13.60 8.95
N LEU A 107 9.98 -13.44 10.01
CA LEU A 107 10.35 -13.74 11.38
C LEU A 107 9.45 -14.84 11.94
N THR A 108 9.90 -15.57 12.97
CA THR A 108 8.99 -16.35 13.80
C THR A 108 8.06 -15.42 14.57
N ARG A 109 7.04 -15.96 15.24
CA ARG A 109 6.15 -15.15 16.09
C ARG A 109 6.92 -14.39 17.17
N GLU A 110 7.98 -14.99 17.70
CA GLU A 110 8.83 -14.45 18.77
C GLU A 110 9.91 -13.49 18.25
N GLY A 111 9.95 -13.21 16.94
CA GLY A 111 10.87 -12.26 16.34
C GLY A 111 12.23 -12.84 15.91
N LYS A 112 12.44 -14.16 15.92
CA LYS A 112 13.66 -14.75 15.36
C LYS A 112 13.60 -14.76 13.83
N ILE A 113 14.74 -14.53 13.16
CA ILE A 113 14.81 -14.58 11.70
C ILE A 113 14.52 -16.00 11.22
N LEU A 114 13.49 -16.14 10.38
CA LEU A 114 13.07 -17.39 9.75
C LEU A 114 13.48 -17.47 8.28
N ASP A 115 13.41 -16.34 7.57
CA ASP A 115 13.77 -16.25 6.16
C ASP A 115 14.57 -14.95 5.95
N PRO A 116 15.91 -15.07 5.78
CA PRO A 116 16.80 -13.92 5.66
C PRO A 116 16.76 -13.23 4.30
N THR A 117 16.04 -13.76 3.32
CA THR A 117 15.95 -13.17 1.97
C THR A 117 15.57 -11.69 2.06
N ALA A 118 16.30 -10.83 1.36
CA ALA A 118 15.85 -9.46 1.12
C ALA A 118 14.86 -9.46 -0.05
N ASP A 119 13.66 -8.98 0.19
CA ASP A 119 12.58 -8.90 -0.79
C ASP A 119 12.28 -7.42 -1.06
N LEU A 120 12.40 -6.97 -2.32
CA LEU A 120 12.26 -5.55 -2.69
C LEU A 120 10.89 -4.98 -2.29
N TYR A 121 9.85 -5.80 -2.40
CA TYR A 121 8.51 -5.42 -1.99
C TYR A 121 8.42 -5.18 -0.46
N ASP A 122 9.01 -6.07 0.34
CA ASP A 122 9.06 -5.90 1.80
C ASP A 122 9.91 -4.68 2.18
N LEU A 123 11.06 -4.48 1.53
CA LEU A 123 11.93 -3.32 1.77
C LEU A 123 11.22 -2.00 1.44
N ALA A 124 10.44 -1.95 0.36
CA ALA A 124 9.65 -0.78 0.02
C ALA A 124 8.66 -0.41 1.14
N PHE A 125 7.94 -1.39 1.70
CA PHE A 125 7.02 -1.13 2.82
C PHE A 125 7.73 -0.75 4.11
N ILE A 126 8.95 -1.25 4.36
CA ILE A 126 9.77 -0.82 5.51
C ILE A 126 10.12 0.66 5.37
N ILE A 127 10.65 1.08 4.22
CA ILE A 127 10.97 2.49 3.93
C ILE A 127 9.74 3.37 4.09
N PHE A 128 8.62 2.95 3.49
CA PHE A 128 7.35 3.67 3.54
C PHE A 128 6.84 3.89 4.97
N SER A 129 6.76 2.81 5.74
CA SER A 129 6.27 2.89 7.12
C SER A 129 7.20 3.67 8.03
N PHE A 130 8.51 3.59 7.82
CA PHE A 130 9.50 4.35 8.60
C PHE A 130 9.44 5.84 8.27
N ALA A 131 9.20 6.22 7.02
CA ALA A 131 8.97 7.61 6.65
C ALA A 131 7.76 8.20 7.39
N TRP A 132 6.64 7.48 7.42
CA TRP A 132 5.44 7.92 8.13
C TRP A 132 5.60 7.91 9.66
N TYR A 133 6.23 6.88 10.22
CA TYR A 133 6.45 6.77 11.66
C TYR A 133 7.43 7.82 12.18
N GLY A 134 8.52 8.08 11.45
CA GLY A 134 9.44 9.17 11.76
C GLY A 134 8.73 10.53 11.76
N ARG A 135 7.84 10.76 10.78
CA ARG A 135 7.00 11.98 10.74
C ARG A 135 6.04 12.10 11.93
N LEU A 136 5.49 11.00 12.42
CA LEU A 136 4.61 10.98 13.58
C LEU A 136 5.36 11.31 14.87
N THR A 137 6.51 10.66 15.06
CA THR A 137 7.26 10.75 16.33
C THR A 137 8.21 11.93 16.40
N GLY A 138 8.65 12.46 15.26
CA GLY A 138 9.76 13.38 15.17
C GLY A 138 11.13 12.73 15.44
N ASP A 139 11.19 11.42 15.63
CA ASP A 139 12.46 10.68 15.78
C ASP A 139 13.15 10.54 14.42
N PRO A 140 14.42 10.98 14.27
CA PRO A 140 15.16 10.85 13.03
C PRO A 140 15.63 9.42 12.74
N LYS A 141 15.64 8.52 13.73
CA LYS A 141 16.13 7.14 13.57
C LYS A 141 15.37 6.35 12.49
N PRO A 142 14.02 6.32 12.44
CA PRO A 142 13.30 5.66 11.34
C PRO A 142 13.65 6.23 9.96
N ILE A 143 13.83 7.55 9.85
CA ILE A 143 14.22 8.21 8.59
C ILE A 143 15.62 7.77 8.16
N HIS A 144 16.56 7.73 9.11
CA HIS A 144 17.90 7.24 8.85
C HIS A 144 17.92 5.79 8.37
N GLN A 145 17.15 4.90 9.03
CA GLN A 145 16.99 3.49 8.63
C GLN A 145 16.37 3.35 7.23
N ALA A 146 15.37 4.17 6.89
CA ALA A 146 14.78 4.21 5.56
C ALA A 146 15.82 4.55 4.48
N ARG A 147 16.65 5.58 4.71
CA ARG A 147 17.75 5.97 3.80
C ARG A 147 18.83 4.91 3.71
N GLN A 148 19.21 4.26 4.81
CA GLN A 148 20.12 3.13 4.80
C GLN A 148 19.58 1.99 3.91
N THR A 149 18.29 1.71 4.01
CA THR A 149 17.64 0.67 3.19
C THR A 149 17.66 1.05 1.70
N ILE A 150 17.40 2.32 1.34
CA ILE A 150 17.52 2.78 -0.06
C ILE A 150 18.95 2.62 -0.57
N ARG A 151 19.97 3.04 0.19
CA ARG A 151 21.39 2.88 -0.20
C ARG A 151 21.75 1.40 -0.40
N TRP A 152 21.28 0.54 0.50
CA TRP A 152 21.49 -0.90 0.41
C TRP A 152 20.85 -1.49 -0.86
N ILE A 153 19.61 -1.11 -1.18
CA ILE A 153 18.92 -1.51 -2.43
C ILE A 153 19.71 -1.07 -3.65
N GLN A 154 20.14 0.19 -3.69
CA GLN A 154 20.93 0.74 -4.80
C GLN A 154 22.28 0.04 -4.98
N GLN A 155 22.93 -0.37 -3.90
CA GLN A 155 24.22 -1.03 -3.93
C GLN A 155 24.15 -2.51 -4.31
N TYR A 156 23.19 -3.26 -3.77
CA TYR A 156 23.19 -4.73 -3.85
C TYR A 156 22.06 -5.32 -4.73
N MET A 157 20.98 -4.59 -4.90
CA MET A 157 19.84 -5.06 -5.71
C MET A 157 19.77 -4.39 -7.09
N ALA A 158 20.59 -3.41 -7.40
CA ALA A 158 20.60 -2.75 -8.71
C ALA A 158 20.71 -3.77 -9.85
N PHE A 159 19.99 -3.50 -10.94
CA PHE A 159 20.03 -4.32 -12.14
C PHE A 159 20.70 -3.54 -13.28
N PRO A 160 21.56 -4.19 -14.11
CA PRO A 160 22.35 -3.49 -15.14
C PRO A 160 21.53 -2.65 -16.14
N LYS A 161 20.29 -3.06 -16.40
CA LYS A 161 19.34 -2.36 -17.31
C LYS A 161 18.34 -1.45 -16.59
N GLY A 162 18.71 -0.97 -15.42
CA GLY A 162 17.89 -0.11 -14.59
C GLY A 162 16.87 -0.89 -13.72
N GLY A 163 16.39 -0.24 -12.65
CA GLY A 163 15.58 -0.84 -11.61
C GLY A 163 16.32 -1.86 -10.75
N PHE A 164 15.59 -2.70 -10.03
CA PHE A 164 16.13 -3.55 -8.98
C PHE A 164 15.70 -5.00 -9.13
N LYS A 165 16.45 -5.92 -8.53
CA LYS A 165 16.09 -7.34 -8.39
C LYS A 165 14.86 -7.45 -7.48
N ASN A 166 13.99 -8.43 -7.76
CA ASN A 166 12.83 -8.67 -6.88
C ASN A 166 13.29 -9.16 -5.50
N THR A 167 14.32 -10.03 -5.46
CA THR A 167 14.86 -10.62 -4.22
C THR A 167 16.39 -10.71 -4.26
N LEU A 168 17.00 -10.84 -3.07
CA LEU A 168 18.40 -11.18 -2.92
C LEU A 168 18.54 -12.23 -1.78
N PRO A 169 19.00 -13.47 -2.08
CA PRO A 169 19.40 -14.01 -3.41
C PRO A 169 18.31 -13.90 -4.47
N LEU A 170 18.73 -13.78 -5.74
CA LEU A 170 17.81 -13.65 -6.86
C LEU A 170 17.02 -14.94 -7.07
N GLU A 171 15.71 -14.88 -6.88
CA GLU A 171 14.78 -15.96 -7.20
C GLU A 171 14.46 -15.97 -8.71
N LYS A 172 14.19 -17.16 -9.25
CA LYS A 172 13.78 -17.30 -10.65
C LYS A 172 12.39 -16.67 -10.88
N GLY A 173 12.22 -16.00 -12.00
CA GLY A 173 10.94 -15.42 -12.39
C GLY A 173 11.10 -14.16 -13.23
N TYR A 174 9.97 -13.61 -13.63
CA TYR A 174 9.94 -12.34 -14.34
C TYR A 174 10.21 -11.17 -13.37
N ARG A 175 10.75 -10.08 -13.93
CA ARG A 175 10.80 -8.80 -13.24
C ARG A 175 9.36 -8.29 -13.04
N GLN A 176 9.13 -7.57 -11.97
CA GLN A 176 7.79 -7.11 -11.60
C GLN A 176 7.77 -5.58 -11.44
N GLN A 177 6.71 -4.94 -11.93
CA GLN A 177 6.50 -3.52 -11.68
C GLN A 177 6.08 -3.27 -10.21
N ASN A 178 5.33 -4.19 -9.61
CA ASN A 178 4.71 -4.03 -8.30
C ASN A 178 5.70 -3.64 -7.18
N PRO A 179 6.87 -4.31 -6.97
CA PRO A 179 7.84 -3.85 -5.99
C PRO A 179 8.37 -2.44 -6.26
N HIS A 180 8.54 -2.06 -7.54
CA HIS A 180 9.00 -0.71 -7.92
C HIS A 180 7.92 0.36 -7.71
N MET A 181 6.65 0.01 -7.88
CA MET A 181 5.51 0.85 -7.56
C MET A 181 5.49 1.24 -6.07
N HIS A 182 5.61 0.25 -5.18
CA HIS A 182 5.67 0.53 -3.75
C HIS A 182 6.97 1.19 -3.31
N LEU A 183 8.06 0.97 -4.04
CA LEU A 183 9.30 1.72 -3.81
C LEU A 183 9.12 3.20 -4.16
N LEU A 184 8.34 3.53 -5.22
CA LEU A 184 7.96 4.91 -5.52
C LEU A 184 7.06 5.49 -4.42
N GLU A 185 6.08 4.73 -3.93
CA GLU A 185 5.24 5.14 -2.80
C GLU A 185 6.08 5.50 -1.57
N ALA A 186 7.06 4.66 -1.26
CA ALA A 186 8.00 4.86 -0.17
C ALA A 186 8.89 6.10 -0.38
N ALA A 187 9.43 6.26 -1.58
CA ALA A 187 10.28 7.41 -1.93
C ALA A 187 9.52 8.75 -1.87
N LEU A 188 8.26 8.78 -2.34
CA LEU A 188 7.39 9.94 -2.23
C LEU A 188 7.08 10.29 -0.78
N ALA A 189 6.76 9.30 0.07
CA ALA A 189 6.53 9.51 1.49
C ALA A 189 7.78 10.03 2.21
N LEU A 190 8.95 9.50 1.87
CA LEU A 190 10.22 9.95 2.42
C LEU A 190 10.54 11.38 1.97
N TYR A 191 10.40 11.69 0.68
CA TYR A 191 10.57 13.04 0.15
C TYR A 191 9.60 14.05 0.77
N GLU A 192 8.32 13.69 0.91
CA GLU A 192 7.34 14.55 1.59
C GLU A 192 7.71 14.81 3.06
N THR A 193 8.40 13.88 3.71
CA THR A 193 8.82 14.00 5.11
C THR A 193 10.09 14.83 5.27
N THR A 194 11.03 14.74 4.32
CA THR A 194 12.38 15.32 4.46
C THR A 194 12.62 16.56 3.62
N GLY A 195 11.95 16.70 2.48
CA GLY A 195 12.22 17.74 1.47
C GLY A 195 13.59 17.62 0.82
N SER A 196 14.32 16.51 1.01
CA SER A 196 15.72 16.36 0.58
C SER A 196 15.81 16.12 -0.93
N GLU A 197 16.77 16.80 -1.57
CA GLU A 197 17.08 16.63 -3.00
C GLU A 197 17.50 15.18 -3.32
N GLN A 198 18.22 14.53 -2.42
CA GLN A 198 18.64 13.13 -2.60
C GLN A 198 17.42 12.20 -2.71
N ASP A 199 16.39 12.41 -1.88
CA ASP A 199 15.16 11.63 -1.91
C ASP A 199 14.36 11.93 -3.18
N LEU A 200 14.36 13.19 -3.66
CA LEU A 200 13.76 13.60 -4.94
C LEU A 200 14.42 12.92 -6.14
N ILE A 201 15.76 12.84 -6.18
CA ILE A 201 16.48 12.14 -7.25
C ILE A 201 16.02 10.68 -7.33
N PHE A 202 15.83 10.01 -6.19
CA PHE A 202 15.37 8.63 -6.17
C PHE A 202 13.92 8.50 -6.70
N VAL A 203 13.02 9.41 -6.32
CA VAL A 203 11.66 9.51 -6.91
C VAL A 203 11.71 9.63 -8.43
N GLN A 204 12.56 10.53 -8.95
CA GLN A 204 12.69 10.76 -10.40
C GLN A 204 13.20 9.53 -11.15
N GLN A 205 14.13 8.76 -10.55
CA GLN A 205 14.63 7.49 -11.12
C GLN A 205 13.48 6.47 -11.26
N LEU A 206 12.61 6.35 -10.27
CA LEU A 206 11.48 5.41 -10.30
C LEU A 206 10.38 5.84 -11.28
N ILE A 207 10.12 7.13 -11.39
CA ILE A 207 9.21 7.70 -12.42
C ILE A 207 9.76 7.44 -13.83
N ALA A 208 11.08 7.55 -14.02
CA ALA A 208 11.70 7.23 -15.31
C ALA A 208 11.53 5.75 -15.68
N LEU A 209 11.64 4.83 -14.71
CA LEU A 209 11.34 3.40 -14.93
C LEU A 209 9.88 3.18 -15.39
N PHE A 210 8.94 3.82 -14.71
CA PHE A 210 7.52 3.76 -15.08
C PHE A 210 7.31 4.21 -16.53
N LYS A 211 7.80 5.39 -16.87
CA LYS A 211 7.60 5.99 -18.22
C LYS A 211 8.29 5.19 -19.32
N ASN A 212 9.47 4.64 -19.06
CA ASN A 212 10.26 3.95 -20.08
C ASN A 212 9.85 2.49 -20.29
N TYR A 213 9.30 1.83 -19.25
CA TYR A 213 9.16 0.37 -19.30
C TYR A 213 7.79 -0.15 -18.86
N PHE A 214 7.13 0.47 -17.88
CA PHE A 214 5.91 -0.11 -17.31
C PHE A 214 4.66 0.34 -18.05
N PHE A 215 4.60 1.61 -18.43
CA PHE A 215 3.43 2.20 -19.06
C PHE A 215 3.43 2.03 -20.59
N ASP A 216 2.37 1.46 -21.12
CA ASP A 216 2.14 1.35 -22.56
C ASP A 216 1.29 2.54 -23.04
N LEU A 217 1.97 3.49 -23.70
CA LEU A 217 1.32 4.72 -24.19
C LEU A 217 0.21 4.42 -25.22
N GLN A 218 0.35 3.38 -26.03
CA GLN A 218 -0.65 3.05 -27.07
C GLN A 218 -1.92 2.47 -26.45
N ARG A 219 -1.78 1.57 -25.48
CA ARG A 219 -2.90 0.93 -24.79
C ARG A 219 -3.48 1.73 -23.63
N GLY A 220 -2.71 2.66 -23.06
CA GLY A 220 -3.11 3.42 -21.88
C GLY A 220 -3.14 2.57 -20.61
N ASN A 221 -2.29 1.55 -20.52
CA ASN A 221 -2.20 0.65 -19.37
C ASN A 221 -0.75 0.25 -19.08
N LEU A 222 -0.52 -0.49 -18.00
CA LEU A 222 0.81 -0.96 -17.64
C LEU A 222 0.87 -2.49 -17.64
N GLY A 223 2.07 -3.05 -17.86
CA GLY A 223 2.33 -4.48 -17.71
C GLY A 223 2.67 -4.84 -16.27
N GLU A 224 2.37 -6.07 -15.86
CA GLU A 224 2.71 -6.58 -14.52
C GLU A 224 4.10 -7.21 -14.47
N TYR A 225 4.47 -7.95 -15.53
CA TYR A 225 5.66 -8.77 -15.60
C TYR A 225 6.51 -8.40 -16.80
N PHE A 226 7.82 -8.54 -16.65
CA PHE A 226 8.81 -8.19 -17.67
C PHE A 226 9.96 -9.18 -17.69
N THR A 227 10.56 -9.36 -18.87
CA THR A 227 11.83 -10.05 -19.03
C THR A 227 12.96 -9.24 -18.37
N GLU A 228 14.18 -9.77 -18.35
CA GLU A 228 15.37 -9.07 -17.88
C GLU A 228 15.63 -7.75 -18.64
N ASN A 229 15.16 -7.68 -19.89
CA ASN A 229 15.31 -6.50 -20.76
C ASN A 229 14.11 -5.54 -20.70
N TRP A 230 13.23 -5.65 -19.72
CA TRP A 230 12.00 -4.89 -19.59
C TRP A 230 11.00 -5.04 -20.75
N GLN A 231 11.08 -6.14 -21.47
CA GLN A 231 10.11 -6.47 -22.51
C GLN A 231 8.95 -7.27 -21.91
N SER A 232 7.77 -7.15 -22.50
CA SER A 232 6.61 -7.97 -22.12
C SER A 232 6.93 -9.45 -22.37
N PRO A 233 6.76 -10.35 -21.38
CA PRO A 233 6.97 -11.78 -21.59
C PRO A 233 5.87 -12.37 -22.47
N PRO A 234 6.11 -13.54 -23.10
CA PRO A 234 5.10 -14.19 -23.92
C PRO A 234 3.95 -14.77 -23.08
N GLY A 235 2.78 -14.91 -23.71
CA GLY A 235 1.61 -15.60 -23.16
C GLY A 235 0.96 -14.87 -21.99
N LYS A 236 0.36 -15.62 -21.07
CA LYS A 236 -0.48 -15.07 -19.99
C LYS A 236 0.22 -14.00 -19.15
N ALA A 237 1.50 -14.18 -18.82
CA ALA A 237 2.24 -13.23 -18.00
C ALA A 237 2.39 -11.87 -18.70
N GLY A 238 2.53 -11.83 -20.03
CA GLY A 238 2.59 -10.58 -20.78
C GLY A 238 1.23 -9.91 -21.01
N ASP A 239 0.15 -10.68 -20.91
CA ASP A 239 -1.21 -10.21 -21.15
C ASP A 239 -1.95 -9.78 -19.88
N GLU A 240 -1.52 -10.26 -18.73
CA GLU A 240 -2.21 -10.02 -17.45
C GLU A 240 -2.05 -8.59 -16.96
N ILE A 241 -3.14 -8.00 -16.48
CA ILE A 241 -3.21 -6.75 -15.75
C ILE A 241 -3.99 -6.96 -14.46
N GLU A 242 -3.50 -6.39 -13.38
CA GLU A 242 -4.24 -6.20 -12.14
C GLU A 242 -4.75 -4.75 -12.06
N PRO A 243 -6.05 -4.49 -12.26
CA PRO A 243 -6.60 -3.14 -12.22
C PRO A 243 -6.31 -2.38 -10.92
N GLY A 244 -6.18 -3.08 -9.81
CA GLY A 244 -5.76 -2.51 -8.53
C GLY A 244 -4.42 -1.79 -8.63
N HIS A 245 -3.41 -2.42 -9.26
CA HIS A 245 -2.10 -1.78 -9.45
C HIS A 245 -2.18 -0.54 -10.35
N GLN A 246 -3.04 -0.55 -11.38
CA GLN A 246 -3.23 0.67 -12.18
C GLN A 246 -3.85 1.80 -11.34
N TYR A 247 -4.79 1.50 -10.44
CA TYR A 247 -5.35 2.50 -9.52
C TYR A 247 -4.30 3.00 -8.52
N GLU A 248 -3.42 2.16 -8.01
CA GLU A 248 -2.29 2.59 -7.18
C GLU A 248 -1.36 3.52 -7.95
N TRP A 249 -0.99 3.19 -9.19
CA TRP A 249 -0.18 4.07 -10.05
C TRP A 249 -0.86 5.40 -10.33
N ILE A 250 -2.17 5.43 -10.60
CA ILE A 250 -2.93 6.68 -10.80
C ILE A 250 -2.77 7.60 -9.59
N TRP A 251 -2.92 7.05 -8.39
CA TRP A 251 -2.75 7.79 -7.16
C TRP A 251 -1.29 8.26 -6.96
N LEU A 252 -0.31 7.41 -7.22
CA LEU A 252 1.12 7.75 -7.10
C LEU A 252 1.55 8.85 -8.06
N LEU A 253 1.06 8.82 -9.30
CA LEU A 253 1.33 9.86 -10.28
C LEU A 253 0.70 11.20 -9.89
N ALA A 254 -0.48 11.19 -9.27
CA ALA A 254 -1.10 12.38 -8.71
C ALA A 254 -0.30 12.92 -7.52
N GLU A 255 0.19 12.06 -6.61
CA GLU A 255 1.07 12.48 -5.51
C GLU A 255 2.42 13.00 -6.01
N TYR A 256 3.01 12.38 -7.03
CA TYR A 256 4.21 12.89 -7.70
C TYR A 256 3.96 14.29 -8.28
N ASN A 257 2.84 14.49 -8.98
CA ASN A 257 2.48 15.81 -9.51
C ASN A 257 2.26 16.85 -8.39
N ARG A 258 1.62 16.45 -7.29
CA ARG A 258 1.38 17.33 -6.14
C ARG A 258 2.68 17.76 -5.43
N LEU A 259 3.60 16.82 -5.22
CA LEU A 259 4.82 17.04 -4.42
C LEU A 259 5.94 17.69 -5.23
N VAL A 260 6.05 17.33 -6.51
CA VAL A 260 7.21 17.67 -7.34
C VAL A 260 6.85 18.63 -8.47
N GLY A 261 5.55 18.81 -8.77
CA GLY A 261 5.10 19.57 -9.95
C GLY A 261 5.37 18.84 -11.27
N GLY A 262 5.47 17.50 -11.24
CA GLY A 262 5.82 16.68 -12.39
C GLY A 262 4.68 16.52 -13.39
N HIS A 263 5.02 16.20 -14.64
CA HIS A 263 4.06 15.99 -15.75
C HIS A 263 3.80 14.48 -15.93
N ALA A 264 2.86 13.93 -15.16
CA ALA A 264 2.47 12.51 -15.25
C ALA A 264 0.95 12.28 -15.16
N MET A 265 0.16 13.37 -15.17
CA MET A 265 -1.31 13.26 -15.07
C MET A 265 -1.94 12.71 -16.34
N SER A 266 -1.32 12.89 -17.52
CA SER A 266 -1.82 12.32 -18.77
C SER A 266 -1.83 10.79 -18.74
N GLU A 267 -0.79 10.17 -18.20
CA GLU A 267 -0.67 8.73 -18.02
C GLU A 267 -1.70 8.23 -16.99
N ALA A 268 -1.85 8.95 -15.88
CA ALA A 268 -2.85 8.64 -14.85
C ALA A 268 -4.29 8.65 -15.41
N ILE A 269 -4.65 9.68 -16.16
CA ILE A 269 -5.98 9.79 -16.78
C ILE A 269 -6.22 8.64 -17.78
N ARG A 270 -5.24 8.29 -18.60
CA ARG A 270 -5.37 7.19 -19.58
C ARG A 270 -5.58 5.84 -18.87
N MET A 271 -4.84 5.55 -17.81
CA MET A 271 -5.05 4.34 -17.01
C MET A 271 -6.43 4.34 -16.34
N TYR A 272 -6.88 5.50 -15.83
CA TYR A 272 -8.20 5.61 -15.24
C TYR A 272 -9.32 5.33 -16.25
N GLU A 273 -9.24 5.91 -17.46
CA GLU A 273 -10.19 5.66 -18.53
C GLU A 273 -10.20 4.19 -18.98
N PHE A 274 -9.01 3.58 -19.09
CA PHE A 274 -8.87 2.17 -19.41
C PHE A 274 -9.57 1.30 -18.36
N ASN A 275 -9.28 1.50 -17.07
CA ASN A 275 -9.92 0.75 -15.99
C ASN A 275 -11.44 0.95 -15.96
N ARG A 276 -11.91 2.19 -16.09
CA ARG A 276 -13.34 2.50 -16.10
C ARG A 276 -14.07 1.81 -17.26
N ARG A 277 -13.41 1.66 -18.38
CA ARG A 277 -13.97 1.01 -19.58
C ARG A 277 -14.01 -0.51 -19.45
N PHE A 278 -12.94 -1.14 -18.98
CA PHE A 278 -12.72 -2.57 -19.11
C PHE A 278 -12.70 -3.33 -17.78
N ALA A 279 -12.35 -2.69 -16.67
CA ALA A 279 -12.15 -3.35 -15.39
C ALA A 279 -13.34 -3.25 -14.43
N VAL A 280 -14.38 -2.47 -14.77
CA VAL A 280 -15.53 -2.23 -13.90
C VAL A 280 -16.75 -3.01 -14.40
N ASP A 281 -17.33 -3.81 -13.53
CA ASP A 281 -18.63 -4.45 -13.77
C ASP A 281 -19.74 -3.38 -13.88
N LYS A 282 -20.43 -3.33 -15.00
CA LYS A 282 -21.41 -2.26 -15.32
C LYS A 282 -22.69 -2.33 -14.49
N ILE A 283 -22.97 -3.49 -13.86
CA ILE A 283 -24.17 -3.72 -13.05
C ILE A 283 -23.89 -3.40 -11.60
N THR A 284 -22.80 -3.97 -11.08
CA THR A 284 -22.47 -3.88 -9.65
C THR A 284 -21.53 -2.72 -9.31
N GLY A 285 -20.80 -2.18 -10.29
CA GLY A 285 -19.74 -1.20 -10.06
C GLY A 285 -18.47 -1.76 -9.40
N LEU A 286 -18.40 -3.06 -9.18
CA LEU A 286 -17.21 -3.72 -8.62
C LEU A 286 -16.08 -3.74 -9.65
N VAL A 287 -14.86 -3.58 -9.17
CA VAL A 287 -13.66 -3.68 -10.00
C VAL A 287 -13.15 -5.11 -10.00
N PHE A 288 -12.92 -5.66 -11.19
CA PHE A 288 -12.39 -7.01 -11.35
C PHE A 288 -10.94 -7.12 -10.85
N ASN A 289 -10.60 -8.30 -10.37
CA ASN A 289 -9.25 -8.57 -9.88
C ASN A 289 -8.21 -8.59 -11.02
N LYS A 290 -8.56 -9.16 -12.18
CA LYS A 290 -7.68 -9.31 -13.35
C LYS A 290 -8.43 -9.13 -14.66
N ILE A 291 -7.75 -8.49 -15.61
CA ILE A 291 -8.16 -8.38 -17.03
C ILE A 291 -6.93 -8.55 -17.92
N LYS A 292 -7.12 -8.60 -19.25
CA LYS A 292 -6.00 -8.58 -20.19
C LYS A 292 -5.64 -7.16 -20.64
N ARG A 293 -4.44 -7.01 -21.17
CA ARG A 293 -3.93 -5.73 -21.72
C ARG A 293 -4.74 -5.18 -22.89
N ASP A 294 -5.46 -6.02 -23.61
CA ASP A 294 -6.39 -5.60 -24.68
C ASP A 294 -7.77 -5.19 -24.15
N GLY A 295 -7.98 -5.27 -22.82
CA GLY A 295 -9.26 -5.01 -22.16
C GLY A 295 -10.18 -6.22 -22.14
N SER A 296 -9.81 -7.35 -22.72
CA SER A 296 -10.63 -8.53 -22.69
C SER A 296 -10.63 -9.19 -21.30
N PHE A 297 -11.65 -9.98 -21.07
CA PHE A 297 -12.03 -10.48 -19.77
C PHE A 297 -11.19 -11.69 -19.32
N MET A 298 -10.82 -11.74 -18.03
CA MET A 298 -10.08 -12.87 -17.45
C MET A 298 -10.82 -13.59 -16.32
N GLY A 299 -11.99 -13.10 -15.91
CA GLY A 299 -12.80 -13.62 -14.80
C GLY A 299 -13.52 -12.50 -14.07
N LYS A 300 -14.48 -12.86 -13.19
CA LYS A 300 -15.29 -11.90 -12.42
C LYS A 300 -14.90 -11.84 -10.95
N SER A 301 -13.82 -12.52 -10.57
CA SER A 301 -13.37 -12.45 -9.17
C SER A 301 -13.03 -11.01 -8.77
N VAL A 302 -13.34 -10.66 -7.54
CA VAL A 302 -13.07 -9.32 -6.99
C VAL A 302 -12.40 -9.45 -5.63
N ARG A 303 -11.47 -8.56 -5.36
CA ARG A 303 -10.78 -8.47 -4.07
C ARG A 303 -10.99 -7.11 -3.43
N LEU A 304 -11.00 -7.11 -2.10
CA LEU A 304 -11.19 -5.93 -1.29
C LEU A 304 -10.17 -4.83 -1.62
N TRP A 305 -8.88 -5.17 -1.65
CA TRP A 305 -7.81 -4.19 -1.88
C TRP A 305 -7.97 -3.46 -3.23
N VAL A 306 -8.47 -4.14 -4.25
CA VAL A 306 -8.73 -3.54 -5.56
C VAL A 306 -9.81 -2.46 -5.47
N GLN A 307 -10.86 -2.69 -4.64
CA GLN A 307 -11.92 -1.71 -4.43
C GLN A 307 -11.40 -0.48 -3.66
N THR A 308 -10.57 -0.69 -2.66
CA THR A 308 -10.00 0.43 -1.88
C THR A 308 -9.03 1.27 -2.70
N GLU A 309 -8.22 0.67 -3.57
CA GLU A 309 -7.38 1.42 -4.51
C GLU A 309 -8.21 2.17 -5.57
N ALA A 310 -9.30 1.56 -6.03
CA ALA A 310 -10.25 2.26 -6.89
C ALA A 310 -10.89 3.48 -6.18
N ILE A 311 -11.17 3.41 -4.88
CA ILE A 311 -11.59 4.56 -4.08
C ILE A 311 -10.50 5.64 -4.07
N ARG A 312 -9.24 5.28 -3.81
CA ARG A 312 -8.11 6.24 -3.79
C ARG A 312 -8.01 7.00 -5.12
N ALA A 313 -7.99 6.30 -6.24
CA ALA A 313 -7.82 6.90 -7.55
C ALA A 313 -9.08 7.66 -8.02
N THR A 314 -10.28 7.08 -7.84
CA THR A 314 -11.54 7.71 -8.31
C THR A 314 -11.83 8.99 -7.54
N SER A 315 -11.43 9.09 -6.27
CA SER A 315 -11.59 10.31 -5.46
C SER A 315 -10.79 11.52 -5.98
N LEU A 316 -9.82 11.30 -6.84
CA LEU A 316 -9.03 12.36 -7.49
C LEU A 316 -9.71 12.96 -8.73
N MET A 317 -10.73 12.28 -9.24
CA MET A 317 -11.46 12.72 -10.42
C MET A 317 -12.58 13.68 -10.03
N ASP A 318 -12.66 14.82 -10.71
CA ASP A 318 -13.59 15.92 -10.37
C ASP A 318 -14.74 16.03 -11.38
N ASP A 319 -15.45 14.91 -11.59
CA ASP A 319 -16.64 14.85 -12.46
C ASP A 319 -17.76 14.01 -11.84
N GLU A 320 -19.01 14.31 -12.24
CA GLU A 320 -20.21 13.68 -11.70
C GLU A 320 -20.21 12.14 -11.85
N LYS A 321 -19.74 11.63 -13.00
CA LYS A 321 -19.72 10.18 -13.26
C LYS A 321 -18.74 9.47 -12.32
N SER A 322 -17.61 10.10 -12.06
CA SER A 322 -16.61 9.59 -11.10
C SER A 322 -17.12 9.62 -9.67
N TYR A 323 -17.81 10.69 -9.26
CA TYR A 323 -18.44 10.73 -7.93
C TYR A 323 -19.56 9.68 -7.76
N ASN A 324 -20.37 9.43 -8.79
CA ASN A 324 -21.40 8.38 -8.75
C ASN A 324 -20.75 6.98 -8.63
N HIS A 325 -19.68 6.72 -9.37
CA HIS A 325 -18.92 5.48 -9.27
C HIS A 325 -18.23 5.36 -7.90
N LEU A 326 -17.63 6.44 -7.40
CA LEU A 326 -17.03 6.47 -6.06
C LEU A 326 -18.04 6.09 -4.96
N ALA A 327 -19.24 6.69 -5.00
CA ALA A 327 -20.30 6.33 -4.07
C ALA A 327 -20.68 4.84 -4.17
N GLN A 328 -20.75 4.30 -5.39
CA GLN A 328 -21.06 2.88 -5.60
C GLN A 328 -19.97 1.95 -5.08
N ILE A 329 -18.67 2.28 -5.27
CA ILE A 329 -17.57 1.48 -4.73
C ILE A 329 -17.58 1.52 -3.20
N ILE A 330 -17.74 2.69 -2.58
CA ILE A 330 -17.78 2.81 -1.11
C ILE A 330 -18.99 2.04 -0.55
N HIS A 331 -20.15 2.16 -1.19
CA HIS A 331 -21.33 1.38 -0.81
C HIS A 331 -21.06 -0.14 -0.87
N ASN A 332 -20.46 -0.63 -1.96
CA ASN A 332 -20.08 -2.04 -2.08
C ASN A 332 -19.10 -2.46 -0.98
N LEU A 333 -18.09 -1.62 -0.70
CA LEU A 333 -17.12 -1.89 0.37
C LEU A 333 -17.82 -2.09 1.71
N LEU A 334 -18.68 -1.17 2.09
CA LEU A 334 -19.39 -1.20 3.37
C LEU A 334 -20.36 -2.39 3.47
N TYR A 335 -21.17 -2.65 2.45
CA TYR A 335 -22.28 -3.61 2.53
C TYR A 335 -21.94 -5.01 2.02
N ARG A 336 -20.94 -5.19 1.15
CA ARG A 336 -20.54 -6.53 0.69
C ARG A 336 -19.33 -7.06 1.43
N PHE A 337 -18.34 -6.18 1.70
CA PHE A 337 -17.09 -6.61 2.30
C PHE A 337 -17.10 -6.52 3.83
N PHE A 338 -17.81 -5.55 4.44
CA PHE A 338 -17.78 -5.36 5.90
C PHE A 338 -19.03 -5.84 6.64
N ALA A 339 -20.23 -5.54 6.12
CA ALA A 339 -21.48 -5.67 6.91
C ALA A 339 -21.83 -7.09 7.39
N LEU A 340 -21.38 -8.13 6.70
CA LEU A 340 -21.72 -9.53 7.01
C LEU A 340 -20.54 -10.29 7.64
N CYS A 341 -19.73 -9.58 8.43
CA CYS A 341 -18.54 -10.10 9.09
C CYS A 341 -18.61 -9.82 10.59
N PRO A 342 -17.84 -10.53 11.42
CA PRO A 342 -17.61 -10.08 12.79
C PRO A 342 -17.10 -8.63 12.83
N SER A 343 -17.49 -7.90 13.87
CA SER A 343 -17.17 -6.48 14.02
C SER A 343 -15.69 -6.16 13.77
N GLY A 344 -15.42 -5.20 12.90
CA GLY A 344 -14.05 -4.76 12.55
C GLY A 344 -13.30 -5.69 11.58
N THR A 345 -13.94 -6.74 11.08
CA THR A 345 -13.36 -7.66 10.09
C THR A 345 -13.97 -7.45 8.70
N TRP A 346 -13.50 -8.22 7.72
CA TRP A 346 -13.96 -8.12 6.34
C TRP A 346 -13.90 -9.45 5.60
N ARG A 347 -14.59 -9.50 4.47
CA ARG A 347 -14.40 -10.50 3.40
C ARG A 347 -13.35 -9.98 2.45
N ASP A 348 -12.28 -10.74 2.18
CA ASP A 348 -11.20 -10.26 1.33
C ASP A 348 -11.44 -10.53 -0.16
N GLN A 349 -12.10 -11.66 -0.49
CA GLN A 349 -12.25 -12.08 -1.88
C GLN A 349 -13.59 -12.74 -2.17
N PHE A 350 -14.09 -12.48 -3.40
CA PHE A 350 -15.23 -13.17 -3.99
C PHE A 350 -14.79 -13.82 -5.32
N ASN A 351 -15.29 -15.02 -5.58
CA ASN A 351 -15.05 -15.75 -6.82
C ASN A 351 -15.83 -15.17 -8.01
N ASP A 352 -15.72 -15.80 -9.17
CA ASP A 352 -16.39 -15.36 -10.41
C ASP A 352 -17.93 -15.39 -10.37
N ARG A 353 -18.52 -16.04 -9.39
CA ARG A 353 -19.97 -16.06 -9.11
C ARG A 353 -20.38 -15.07 -8.01
N LEU A 354 -19.45 -14.21 -7.58
CA LEU A 354 -19.60 -13.28 -6.46
C LEU A 354 -19.96 -13.98 -5.14
N GLN A 355 -19.49 -15.21 -4.95
CA GLN A 355 -19.57 -15.95 -3.70
C GLN A 355 -18.29 -15.74 -2.90
N PHE A 356 -18.44 -15.50 -1.61
CA PHE A 356 -17.30 -15.39 -0.69
C PHE A 356 -16.48 -16.69 -0.68
N CYS A 357 -15.17 -16.59 -0.77
CA CYS A 357 -14.30 -17.75 -0.97
C CYS A 357 -13.04 -17.79 -0.10
N ASP A 358 -12.88 -16.86 0.85
CA ASP A 358 -11.73 -16.88 1.77
C ASP A 358 -11.99 -17.85 2.92
N ASN A 359 -10.89 -18.26 3.53
CA ASN A 359 -10.87 -19.04 4.77
C ASN A 359 -10.26 -18.28 5.96
N LYS A 360 -9.73 -17.08 5.72
CA LYS A 360 -9.04 -16.23 6.71
C LYS A 360 -9.15 -14.76 6.32
N ILE A 361 -8.88 -13.88 7.29
CA ILE A 361 -8.86 -12.43 7.10
C ILE A 361 -7.40 -11.96 7.09
N PRO A 362 -6.83 -11.61 5.93
CA PRO A 362 -5.43 -11.24 5.84
C PRO A 362 -5.17 -9.85 6.44
N THR A 363 -4.28 -9.75 7.41
CA THR A 363 -3.87 -8.49 8.04
C THR A 363 -3.32 -7.48 7.03
N SER A 364 -2.69 -7.97 5.96
CA SER A 364 -2.10 -7.13 4.91
C SER A 364 -3.11 -6.24 4.18
N SER A 365 -4.40 -6.58 4.18
CA SER A 365 -5.46 -5.80 3.52
C SER A 365 -5.86 -4.55 4.32
N PHE A 366 -5.54 -4.49 5.62
CA PHE A 366 -5.87 -3.34 6.46
C PHE A 366 -5.17 -2.04 6.00
N TYR A 367 -3.95 -2.13 5.52
CA TYR A 367 -3.24 -1.03 4.87
C TYR A 367 -4.06 -0.37 3.77
N HIS A 368 -4.62 -1.17 2.85
CA HIS A 368 -5.41 -0.66 1.74
C HIS A 368 -6.72 0.01 2.19
N ILE A 369 -7.37 -0.57 3.21
CA ILE A 369 -8.58 0.02 3.82
C ILE A 369 -8.26 1.40 4.41
N VAL A 370 -7.20 1.49 5.22
CA VAL A 370 -6.78 2.75 5.85
C VAL A 370 -6.34 3.77 4.81
N SER A 371 -5.57 3.36 3.79
CA SER A 371 -5.12 4.25 2.71
C SER A 371 -6.28 4.83 1.91
N GLY A 372 -7.29 4.00 1.59
CA GLY A 372 -8.53 4.45 0.93
C GLY A 372 -9.30 5.46 1.78
N PHE A 373 -9.44 5.20 3.07
CA PHE A 373 -10.11 6.10 4.01
C PHE A 373 -9.39 7.45 4.16
N VAL A 374 -8.06 7.41 4.32
CA VAL A 374 -7.22 8.62 4.43
C VAL A 374 -7.37 9.50 3.19
N GLN A 375 -7.34 8.91 2.01
CA GLN A 375 -7.50 9.66 0.75
C GLN A 375 -8.89 10.30 0.65
N LEU A 376 -9.95 9.60 1.03
CA LEU A 376 -11.31 10.18 1.10
C LEU A 376 -11.36 11.38 2.05
N GLY A 377 -10.75 11.27 3.23
CA GLY A 377 -10.65 12.37 4.19
C GLY A 377 -9.94 13.59 3.59
N ARG A 378 -8.85 13.39 2.85
CA ARG A 378 -8.14 14.48 2.15
C ARG A 378 -9.04 15.22 1.17
N VAL A 379 -9.77 14.48 0.33
CA VAL A 379 -10.70 15.08 -0.66
C VAL A 379 -11.84 15.84 0.01
N MET A 380 -12.27 15.41 1.19
CA MET A 380 -13.31 16.10 1.98
C MET A 380 -12.80 17.29 2.78
N GLY A 381 -11.51 17.61 2.67
CA GLY A 381 -10.93 18.77 3.34
C GLY A 381 -10.60 18.56 4.82
N TYR A 382 -10.55 17.32 5.30
CA TYR A 382 -10.01 17.04 6.63
C TYR A 382 -8.56 17.49 6.72
N PRO A 383 -8.10 17.96 7.90
CA PRO A 383 -6.78 18.55 8.01
C PRO A 383 -5.70 17.61 7.50
N ARG A 384 -4.88 18.13 6.61
CA ARG A 384 -3.68 17.44 6.15
C ARG A 384 -2.76 17.24 7.35
N TYR A 385 -2.01 16.15 7.31
CA TYR A 385 -0.94 15.86 8.27
C TYR A 385 -0.04 17.09 8.45
N PRO A 386 0.57 17.27 9.65
CA PRO A 386 1.51 18.35 9.85
C PRO A 386 2.54 18.35 8.73
N GLN A 387 2.76 19.51 8.14
CA GLN A 387 3.80 19.68 7.12
C GLN A 387 5.17 19.32 7.70
N VAL A 388 6.14 19.09 6.83
CA VAL A 388 7.52 18.68 7.16
C VAL A 388 8.00 19.40 8.42
N SER A 389 8.33 18.63 9.45
CA SER A 389 8.93 19.18 10.64
C SER A 389 10.34 19.69 10.32
N PRO A 390 10.73 20.91 10.72
CA PRO A 390 12.08 21.43 10.53
C PRO A 390 13.20 20.53 11.10
N GLN A 391 12.86 19.58 11.96
CA GLN A 391 13.82 18.66 12.58
C GLN A 391 14.40 17.60 11.62
N PHE A 392 13.85 17.43 10.42
CA PHE A 392 14.37 16.54 9.41
C PHE A 392 15.21 17.24 8.32
N THR A 393 15.71 18.44 8.59
CA THR A 393 16.68 19.10 7.70
C THR A 393 17.99 18.29 7.58
N GLU A 394 18.66 18.42 6.46
CA GLU A 394 19.92 17.67 6.20
C GLU A 394 20.98 17.87 7.29
N SER A 395 21.05 19.09 7.88
CA SER A 395 21.96 19.38 8.99
C SER A 395 21.68 18.58 10.27
N ASN A 396 20.43 18.12 10.46
CA ASN A 396 20.05 17.33 11.63
C ASN A 396 20.16 15.83 11.38
N LEU A 397 20.00 15.39 10.13
CA LEU A 397 20.17 13.99 9.73
C LEU A 397 21.64 13.59 9.58
N SER A 398 22.55 14.54 9.34
CA SER A 398 24.00 14.28 9.25
C SER A 398 24.70 14.15 10.61
N LYS A 399 24.00 14.40 11.71
CA LYS A 399 24.53 14.30 13.08
C LYS A 399 24.25 12.95 13.76
N ILE A 400 23.59 12.04 13.09
CA ILE A 400 23.25 10.68 13.51
C ILE A 400 24.01 9.66 12.68
#